data_8d7cf961172f0e66c7b6a930f80a2435
#
_entry.id   8d7cf961172f0e66c7b6a930f80a2435
#
_cell.length_a   1.000
_cell.length_b   1.000
_cell.length_c   1.000
_cell.angle_alpha   90.00
_cell.angle_beta   90.00
_cell.angle_gamma   90.00
#
_symmetry.space_group_name_H-M   'P 1'
#
loop_
_entity.id
_entity.type
_entity.pdbx_description
1 polymer ?
#
loop_
_entity_poly.entity_id
_entity_poly.type
_entity_poly.pdbx_seq_one_letter_code
_entity_poly.pdbx_strand_id
1 'polypeptide(L)'
;MTGVGEVRTLYVFVDESGNFDFTNKGTDHFVISAVFTDDPCRSAAALQTLKYDLLASRSDQLEFHATENSRGTRARVTQVIRELSQCIRVHSIYADKHYAHRSLHSPVAMLSLFGKALARWVAVAVGGNHDQVVLVFDSVLTGKQRDAFMKAVKPALKALEKPFHVAFHPVKSDLNGQIADYFAWSVFRSLEAKDPLPLEALVGISHSKFNIFERGHTRYW
;
A
#
# COMPACT_ATOMS: atom_id res chain seq x y z
N MET A 1 -7.79 -7.72 -40.41
CA MET A 1 -7.56 -8.13 -39.01
C MET A 1 -7.21 -6.86 -38.24
N THR A 2 -8.21 -6.26 -37.59
CA THR A 2 -8.00 -5.10 -36.69
C THR A 2 -7.24 -5.59 -35.48
N GLY A 3 -5.98 -5.22 -35.34
CA GLY A 3 -5.22 -5.52 -34.16
C GLY A 3 -5.94 -4.95 -32.93
N VAL A 4 -6.40 -5.84 -32.06
CA VAL A 4 -6.86 -5.45 -30.73
C VAL A 4 -5.61 -4.89 -30.03
N GLY A 5 -5.55 -3.57 -29.89
CA GLY A 5 -4.46 -2.94 -29.16
C GLY A 5 -4.38 -3.57 -27.77
N GLU A 6 -3.18 -3.86 -27.31
CA GLU A 6 -2.95 -4.42 -25.97
C GLU A 6 -3.52 -3.48 -24.91
N VAL A 7 -4.42 -3.99 -24.07
CA VAL A 7 -5.07 -3.20 -23.01
C VAL A 7 -4.03 -2.89 -21.93
N ARG A 8 -3.71 -1.61 -21.77
CA ARG A 8 -2.75 -1.16 -20.75
C ARG A 8 -3.42 -1.06 -19.40
N THR A 9 -3.07 -1.97 -18.51
CA THR A 9 -3.65 -2.06 -17.16
C THR A 9 -2.70 -1.47 -16.13
N LEU A 10 -3.19 -0.55 -15.31
CA LEU A 10 -2.51 -0.13 -14.09
C LEU A 10 -2.91 -1.06 -12.95
N TYR A 11 -1.95 -1.71 -12.33
CA TYR A 11 -2.15 -2.50 -11.11
C TYR A 11 -1.74 -1.68 -9.90
N VAL A 12 -2.55 -1.74 -8.84
CA VAL A 12 -2.34 -1.01 -7.59
C VAL A 12 -2.51 -1.99 -6.44
N PHE A 13 -1.41 -2.31 -5.75
CA PHE A 13 -1.41 -3.20 -4.58
C PHE A 13 -1.32 -2.37 -3.32
N VAL A 14 -2.22 -2.61 -2.37
CA VAL A 14 -2.39 -1.74 -1.20
C VAL A 14 -2.34 -2.55 0.08
N ASP A 15 -1.51 -2.07 1.01
CA ASP A 15 -1.41 -2.61 2.35
C ASP A 15 -1.36 -1.49 3.41
N GLU A 16 -1.63 -1.84 4.67
CA GLU A 16 -1.67 -0.89 5.79
C GLU A 16 -0.70 -1.25 6.91
N SER A 17 -0.41 -0.24 7.75
CA SER A 17 0.35 -0.40 9.00
C SER A 17 -0.20 0.52 10.09
N GLY A 18 -0.17 0.06 11.34
CA GLY A 18 -0.85 0.68 12.46
C GLY A 18 -2.23 0.09 12.70
N ASN A 19 -3.01 0.70 13.59
CA ASN A 19 -4.36 0.22 13.92
C ASN A 19 -5.38 1.37 14.05
N PHE A 20 -6.66 1.02 14.08
CA PHE A 20 -7.76 1.96 14.28
C PHE A 20 -8.19 2.09 15.75
N ASP A 21 -7.35 1.68 16.69
CA ASP A 21 -7.63 1.85 18.11
C ASP A 21 -7.27 3.28 18.54
N PHE A 22 -8.25 4.01 19.09
CA PHE A 22 -8.12 5.35 19.65
C PHE A 22 -8.07 5.34 21.18
N THR A 23 -7.72 4.21 21.79
CA THR A 23 -7.39 4.12 23.21
C THR A 23 -5.87 4.25 23.42
N ASN A 24 -5.45 4.35 24.67
CA ASN A 24 -4.02 4.41 25.05
C ASN A 24 -3.19 3.18 24.61
N LYS A 25 -3.84 2.15 24.07
CA LYS A 25 -3.18 0.94 23.51
C LYS A 25 -3.03 1.03 21.99
N GLY A 26 -3.67 2.02 21.36
CA GLY A 26 -3.59 2.24 19.93
C GLY A 26 -2.24 2.83 19.51
N THR A 27 -1.95 2.73 18.21
CA THR A 27 -0.80 3.42 17.61
C THR A 27 -1.14 4.88 17.37
N ASP A 28 -0.16 5.78 17.43
CA ASP A 28 -0.37 7.21 17.13
C ASP A 28 -0.62 7.45 15.64
N HIS A 29 -0.07 6.59 14.79
CA HIS A 29 -0.17 6.72 13.35
C HIS A 29 -0.89 5.54 12.70
N PHE A 30 -1.51 5.84 11.56
CA PHE A 30 -2.03 4.85 10.63
C PHE A 30 -1.52 5.17 9.23
N VAL A 31 -1.07 4.16 8.50
CA VAL A 31 -0.45 4.29 7.17
C VAL A 31 -1.14 3.34 6.21
N ILE A 32 -1.38 3.79 4.99
CA ILE A 32 -1.67 2.93 3.82
C ILE A 32 -0.61 3.22 2.77
N SER A 33 0.01 2.17 2.23
CA SER A 33 0.92 2.28 1.10
C SER A 33 0.37 1.55 -0.11
N ALA A 34 0.45 2.20 -1.27
CA ALA A 34 0.02 1.68 -2.55
C ALA A 34 1.21 1.58 -3.52
N VAL A 35 1.41 0.40 -4.07
CA VAL A 35 2.41 0.10 -5.09
C VAL A 35 1.73 0.10 -6.45
N PHE A 36 2.18 0.93 -7.37
CA PHE A 36 1.68 1.08 -8.72
C PHE A 36 2.65 0.45 -9.71
N THR A 37 2.16 -0.41 -10.57
CA THR A 37 2.97 -1.07 -11.61
C THR A 37 2.14 -1.37 -12.86
N ASP A 38 2.79 -1.33 -14.01
CA ASP A 38 2.22 -1.76 -15.30
C ASP A 38 2.60 -3.23 -15.58
N ASP A 39 3.61 -3.75 -14.88
CA ASP A 39 4.11 -5.13 -15.02
C ASP A 39 4.24 -5.82 -13.66
N PRO A 40 3.09 -6.32 -13.12
CA PRO A 40 3.08 -7.01 -11.83
C PRO A 40 3.83 -8.36 -11.87
N CYS A 41 3.99 -8.95 -13.05
CA CYS A 41 4.73 -10.20 -13.19
C CYS A 41 6.22 -9.99 -12.95
N ARG A 42 6.80 -8.89 -13.44
CA ARG A 42 8.20 -8.55 -13.26
C ARG A 42 8.55 -8.31 -11.80
N SER A 43 7.76 -7.53 -11.08
CA SER A 43 7.99 -7.28 -9.65
C SER A 43 7.80 -8.54 -8.81
N ALA A 44 6.78 -9.34 -9.10
CA ALA A 44 6.56 -10.63 -8.44
C ALA A 44 7.69 -11.62 -8.70
N ALA A 45 8.19 -11.72 -9.96
CA ALA A 45 9.28 -12.64 -10.32
C ALA A 45 10.58 -12.35 -9.55
N ALA A 46 10.90 -11.09 -9.32
CA ALA A 46 12.10 -10.71 -8.55
C ALA A 46 12.04 -11.23 -7.11
N LEU A 47 10.90 -11.03 -6.43
CA LEU A 47 10.69 -11.57 -5.08
C LEU A 47 10.55 -13.09 -5.07
N GLN A 48 9.96 -13.69 -6.10
CA GLN A 48 9.90 -15.15 -6.22
C GLN A 48 11.30 -15.77 -6.34
N THR A 49 12.19 -15.14 -7.08
CA THR A 49 13.60 -15.56 -7.16
C THR A 49 14.25 -15.53 -5.78
N LEU A 50 14.14 -14.41 -5.06
CA LEU A 50 14.65 -14.30 -3.69
C LEU A 50 14.11 -15.39 -2.77
N LYS A 51 12.80 -15.71 -2.88
CA LYS A 51 12.18 -16.77 -2.09
C LYS A 51 12.86 -18.12 -2.31
N TYR A 52 13.11 -18.49 -3.57
CA TYR A 52 13.79 -19.74 -3.87
C TYR A 52 15.26 -19.73 -3.43
N ASP A 53 15.96 -18.62 -3.53
CA ASP A 53 17.34 -18.48 -3.01
C ASP A 53 17.40 -18.68 -1.49
N LEU A 54 16.40 -18.15 -0.78
CA LEU A 54 16.27 -18.36 0.67
C LEU A 54 15.99 -19.83 1.00
N LEU A 55 15.07 -20.47 0.29
CA LEU A 55 14.78 -21.91 0.46
C LEU A 55 16.01 -22.77 0.16
N ALA A 56 16.75 -22.47 -0.92
CA ALA A 56 18.00 -23.16 -1.25
C ALA A 56 19.07 -22.99 -0.15
N SER A 57 19.01 -21.86 0.58
CA SER A 57 19.86 -21.57 1.74
C SER A 57 19.30 -22.15 3.07
N ARG A 58 18.33 -23.07 3.00
CA ARG A 58 17.67 -23.71 4.15
C ARG A 58 16.91 -22.75 5.05
N SER A 59 16.38 -21.66 4.51
CA SER A 59 15.44 -20.80 5.20
C SER A 59 14.01 -21.30 4.94
N ASP A 60 13.19 -21.40 5.98
CA ASP A 60 11.77 -21.74 5.87
C ASP A 60 10.89 -20.50 5.54
N GLN A 61 11.50 -19.42 5.06
CA GLN A 61 10.80 -18.18 4.76
C GLN A 61 10.02 -18.31 3.45
N LEU A 62 8.71 -18.48 3.56
CA LEU A 62 7.80 -18.63 2.39
C LEU A 62 7.09 -17.33 2.02
N GLU A 63 6.96 -16.40 2.95
CA GLU A 63 6.27 -15.12 2.78
C GLU A 63 7.15 -13.98 3.30
N PHE A 64 7.09 -12.84 2.62
CA PHE A 64 7.81 -11.64 3.06
C PHE A 64 6.83 -10.72 3.80
N HIS A 65 6.98 -10.65 5.11
CA HIS A 65 6.21 -9.75 5.98
C HIS A 65 7.19 -8.94 6.82
N ALA A 66 7.18 -7.61 6.65
CA ALA A 66 8.22 -6.75 7.21
C ALA A 66 8.33 -6.84 8.73
N THR A 67 7.21 -7.00 9.44
CA THR A 67 7.18 -7.14 10.90
C THR A 67 7.75 -8.48 11.36
N GLU A 68 7.47 -9.58 10.64
CA GLU A 68 7.82 -10.94 11.02
C GLU A 68 9.22 -11.35 10.54
N ASN A 69 9.71 -10.73 9.47
CA ASN A 69 10.98 -11.10 8.88
C ASN A 69 12.18 -10.72 9.77
N SER A 70 13.23 -11.54 9.74
CA SER A 70 14.51 -11.22 10.36
C SER A 70 15.13 -9.97 9.74
N ARG A 71 16.06 -9.32 10.45
CA ARG A 71 16.83 -8.19 9.91
C ARG A 71 17.55 -8.54 8.60
N GLY A 72 18.12 -9.75 8.52
CA GLY A 72 18.81 -10.24 7.32
C GLY A 72 17.86 -10.43 6.15
N THR A 73 16.69 -11.03 6.37
CA THR A 73 15.65 -11.20 5.36
C THR A 73 15.16 -9.83 4.87
N ARG A 74 14.85 -8.91 5.79
CA ARG A 74 14.45 -7.54 5.42
C ARG A 74 15.47 -6.85 4.53
N ALA A 75 16.76 -6.94 4.85
CA ALA A 75 17.81 -6.34 4.04
C ALA A 75 17.83 -6.90 2.60
N ARG A 76 17.69 -8.23 2.44
CA ARG A 76 17.64 -8.87 1.11
C ARG A 76 16.39 -8.46 0.33
N VAL A 77 15.21 -8.46 0.96
CA VAL A 77 13.95 -8.02 0.32
C VAL A 77 14.05 -6.56 -0.09
N THR A 78 14.56 -5.69 0.77
CA THR A 78 14.75 -4.27 0.48
C THR A 78 15.70 -4.05 -0.70
N GLN A 79 16.76 -4.85 -0.81
CA GLN A 79 17.67 -4.80 -1.96
C GLN A 79 16.94 -5.15 -3.26
N VAL A 80 16.16 -6.24 -3.27
CA VAL A 80 15.36 -6.62 -4.45
C VAL A 80 14.35 -5.54 -4.81
N ILE A 81 13.65 -4.96 -3.82
CA ILE A 81 12.70 -3.88 -4.07
C ILE A 81 13.40 -2.68 -4.74
N ARG A 82 14.60 -2.30 -4.31
CA ARG A 82 15.37 -1.19 -4.92
C ARG A 82 15.67 -1.43 -6.40
N GLU A 83 15.91 -2.66 -6.79
CA GLU A 83 16.16 -3.05 -8.19
C GLU A 83 14.91 -2.88 -9.07
N LEU A 84 13.72 -2.77 -8.45
CA LEU A 84 12.46 -2.54 -9.14
C LEU A 84 12.16 -1.04 -9.41
N SER A 85 13.10 -0.14 -9.18
CA SER A 85 12.91 1.31 -9.29
C SER A 85 12.32 1.80 -10.62
N GLN A 86 12.54 1.06 -11.71
CA GLN A 86 11.98 1.36 -13.03
C GLN A 86 10.60 0.70 -13.28
N CYS A 87 10.15 -0.18 -12.39
CA CYS A 87 8.94 -1.00 -12.58
C CYS A 87 7.80 -0.59 -11.66
N ILE A 88 8.13 0.03 -10.52
CA ILE A 88 7.15 0.40 -9.50
C ILE A 88 7.25 1.87 -9.12
N ARG A 89 6.10 2.43 -8.74
CA ARG A 89 5.98 3.70 -8.04
C ARG A 89 5.19 3.46 -6.77
N VAL A 90 5.49 4.20 -5.72
CA VAL A 90 4.81 4.03 -4.43
C VAL A 90 4.21 5.33 -3.95
N HIS A 91 3.01 5.25 -3.40
CA HIS A 91 2.39 6.35 -2.70
C HIS A 91 1.93 5.91 -1.32
N SER A 92 2.37 6.60 -0.28
CA SER A 92 1.95 6.34 1.09
C SER A 92 1.09 7.48 1.61
N ILE A 93 -0.07 7.13 2.14
CA ILE A 93 -0.98 8.04 2.81
C ILE A 93 -0.91 7.72 4.30
N TYR A 94 -0.74 8.73 5.14
CA TYR A 94 -0.69 8.51 6.58
C TYR A 94 -1.49 9.56 7.35
N ALA A 95 -1.84 9.22 8.57
CA ALA A 95 -2.49 10.08 9.52
C ALA A 95 -1.77 10.03 10.86
N ASP A 96 -1.45 11.19 11.42
CA ASP A 96 -1.26 11.34 12.87
C ASP A 96 -2.66 11.41 13.51
N LYS A 97 -3.05 10.36 14.23
CA LYS A 97 -4.39 10.22 14.79
C LYS A 97 -4.73 11.26 15.85
N HIS A 98 -3.73 11.92 16.44
CA HIS A 98 -3.95 13.01 17.36
C HIS A 98 -4.74 14.17 16.74
N TYR A 99 -4.65 14.35 15.43
CA TYR A 99 -5.39 15.37 14.68
C TYR A 99 -6.73 14.88 14.12
N ALA A 100 -7.08 13.62 14.36
CA ALA A 100 -8.37 13.07 13.93
C ALA A 100 -9.51 13.58 14.82
N HIS A 101 -10.43 14.32 14.24
CA HIS A 101 -11.64 14.72 14.96
C HIS A 101 -12.43 13.49 15.43
N ARG A 102 -13.13 13.59 16.56
CA ARG A 102 -13.86 12.46 17.19
C ARG A 102 -14.80 11.72 16.25
N SER A 103 -15.38 12.38 15.25
CA SER A 103 -16.22 11.74 14.22
C SER A 103 -15.45 10.72 13.35
N LEU A 104 -14.11 10.76 13.36
CA LEU A 104 -13.23 9.83 12.66
C LEU A 104 -12.72 8.69 13.55
N HIS A 105 -13.07 8.67 14.85
CA HIS A 105 -12.62 7.65 15.79
C HIS A 105 -13.35 6.31 15.58
N SER A 106 -13.42 5.86 14.32
CA SER A 106 -13.89 4.52 13.99
C SER A 106 -13.18 3.99 12.74
N PRO A 107 -12.96 2.67 12.64
CA PRO A 107 -12.35 2.06 11.45
C PRO A 107 -13.07 2.43 10.15
N VAL A 108 -14.40 2.44 10.17
CA VAL A 108 -15.23 2.78 9.00
C VAL A 108 -15.02 4.21 8.52
N ALA A 109 -14.99 5.18 9.45
CA ALA A 109 -14.80 6.59 9.11
C ALA A 109 -13.37 6.84 8.60
N MET A 110 -12.36 6.29 9.25
CA MET A 110 -10.97 6.39 8.83
C MET A 110 -10.75 5.77 7.46
N LEU A 111 -11.21 4.53 7.23
CA LEU A 111 -11.09 3.87 5.93
C LEU A 111 -11.82 4.64 4.82
N SER A 112 -12.96 5.26 5.12
CA SER A 112 -13.63 6.12 4.14
C SER A 112 -12.79 7.33 3.76
N LEU A 113 -12.08 7.94 4.72
CA LEU A 113 -11.19 9.06 4.48
C LEU A 113 -9.97 8.65 3.66
N PHE A 114 -9.29 7.57 4.06
CA PHE A 114 -8.15 7.02 3.33
C PHE A 114 -8.54 6.55 1.92
N GLY A 115 -9.69 5.90 1.77
CA GLY A 115 -10.20 5.47 0.47
C GLY A 115 -10.43 6.64 -0.49
N LYS A 116 -10.96 7.77 -0.01
CA LYS A 116 -11.11 8.99 -0.83
C LYS A 116 -9.76 9.56 -1.26
N ALA A 117 -8.77 9.59 -0.37
CA ALA A 117 -7.44 10.06 -0.68
C ALA A 117 -6.74 9.14 -1.69
N LEU A 118 -6.78 7.82 -1.46
CA LEU A 118 -6.23 6.83 -2.38
C LEU A 118 -6.87 6.92 -3.77
N ALA A 119 -8.20 7.02 -3.85
CA ALA A 119 -8.90 7.10 -5.13
C ALA A 119 -8.48 8.32 -5.96
N ARG A 120 -8.19 9.46 -5.33
CA ARG A 120 -7.66 10.65 -6.02
C ARG A 120 -6.27 10.37 -6.61
N TRP A 121 -5.41 9.68 -5.88
CA TRP A 121 -4.09 9.31 -6.36
C TRP A 121 -4.15 8.29 -7.49
N VAL A 122 -5.00 7.30 -7.38
CA VAL A 122 -5.26 6.34 -8.46
C VAL A 122 -5.73 7.09 -9.71
N ALA A 123 -6.65 8.03 -9.57
CA ALA A 123 -7.14 8.85 -10.66
C ALA A 123 -6.02 9.60 -11.40
N VAL A 124 -5.10 10.22 -10.66
CA VAL A 124 -3.93 10.89 -11.24
C VAL A 124 -2.98 9.90 -11.88
N ALA A 125 -2.73 8.75 -11.25
CA ALA A 125 -1.79 7.73 -11.73
C ALA A 125 -2.26 7.06 -13.02
N VAL A 126 -3.57 6.81 -13.15
CA VAL A 126 -4.15 6.22 -14.37
C VAL A 126 -3.96 7.14 -15.57
N GLY A 127 -4.23 8.44 -15.41
CA GLY A 127 -4.03 9.48 -16.45
C GLY A 127 -4.50 9.06 -17.83
N GLY A 128 -3.80 9.54 -18.89
CA GLY A 128 -4.06 9.17 -20.29
C GLY A 128 -3.38 7.86 -20.73
N ASN A 129 -2.53 7.27 -19.90
CA ASN A 129 -1.62 6.20 -20.32
C ASN A 129 -2.17 4.78 -20.10
N HIS A 130 -3.23 4.62 -19.31
CA HIS A 130 -3.82 3.31 -19.00
C HIS A 130 -5.27 3.26 -19.47
N ASP A 131 -5.71 2.09 -19.87
CA ASP A 131 -7.05 1.84 -20.37
C ASP A 131 -7.97 1.31 -19.26
N GLN A 132 -7.39 0.69 -18.22
CA GLN A 132 -8.12 0.20 -17.04
C GLN A 132 -7.24 0.21 -15.78
N VAL A 133 -7.87 0.00 -14.61
CA VAL A 133 -7.17 -0.15 -13.34
C VAL A 133 -7.65 -1.36 -12.56
N VAL A 134 -6.71 -2.10 -11.98
CA VAL A 134 -6.97 -3.17 -11.02
C VAL A 134 -6.40 -2.75 -9.67
N LEU A 135 -7.25 -2.64 -8.66
CA LEU A 135 -6.88 -2.31 -7.29
C LEU A 135 -6.99 -3.58 -6.44
N VAL A 136 -5.88 -4.02 -5.88
CA VAL A 136 -5.81 -5.17 -4.96
C VAL A 136 -5.57 -4.63 -3.56
N PHE A 137 -6.52 -4.90 -2.67
CA PHE A 137 -6.50 -4.43 -1.28
C PHE A 137 -6.48 -5.63 -0.33
N ASP A 138 -5.82 -5.51 0.82
CA ASP A 138 -5.78 -6.62 1.77
C ASP A 138 -7.20 -7.05 2.22
N SER A 139 -7.35 -8.36 2.39
CA SER A 139 -8.62 -8.99 2.76
C SER A 139 -8.93 -8.94 4.26
N VAL A 140 -8.05 -8.40 5.09
CA VAL A 140 -8.21 -8.30 6.56
C VAL A 140 -9.42 -7.45 6.96
N LEU A 141 -9.90 -6.58 6.07
CA LEU A 141 -11.06 -5.74 6.32
C LEU A 141 -12.34 -6.57 6.55
N THR A 142 -13.09 -6.25 7.60
CA THR A 142 -14.44 -6.80 7.82
C THR A 142 -15.40 -6.37 6.70
N GLY A 143 -16.54 -7.05 6.55
CA GLY A 143 -17.55 -6.69 5.54
C GLY A 143 -17.94 -5.21 5.60
N LYS A 144 -18.21 -4.66 6.80
CA LYS A 144 -18.55 -3.24 6.97
C LYS A 144 -17.41 -2.30 6.57
N GLN A 145 -16.17 -2.68 6.81
CA GLN A 145 -14.99 -1.91 6.42
C GLN A 145 -14.79 -1.91 4.91
N ARG A 146 -14.96 -3.06 4.25
CA ARG A 146 -14.95 -3.18 2.78
C ARG A 146 -16.01 -2.31 2.13
N ASP A 147 -17.24 -2.36 2.65
CA ASP A 147 -18.35 -1.56 2.14
C ASP A 147 -18.07 -0.07 2.27
N ALA A 148 -17.54 0.38 3.41
CA ALA A 148 -17.16 1.76 3.65
C ALA A 148 -16.05 2.22 2.70
N PHE A 149 -15.02 1.40 2.53
CA PHE A 149 -13.92 1.65 1.61
C PHE A 149 -14.45 1.74 0.16
N MET A 150 -15.21 0.75 -0.28
CA MET A 150 -15.80 0.72 -1.63
C MET A 150 -16.71 1.91 -1.89
N LYS A 151 -17.54 2.30 -0.92
CA LYS A 151 -18.39 3.49 -1.02
C LYS A 151 -17.58 4.78 -1.17
N ALA A 152 -16.39 4.83 -0.59
CA ALA A 152 -15.48 5.98 -0.68
C ALA A 152 -14.70 6.02 -2.00
N VAL A 153 -14.21 4.87 -2.48
CA VAL A 153 -13.34 4.74 -3.66
C VAL A 153 -14.13 4.76 -4.97
N LYS A 154 -15.24 4.03 -5.02
CA LYS A 154 -16.01 3.79 -6.25
C LYS A 154 -16.47 5.05 -7.01
N PRO A 155 -16.93 6.14 -6.36
CA PRO A 155 -17.31 7.35 -7.08
C PRO A 155 -16.16 7.98 -7.87
N ALA A 156 -14.98 8.05 -7.27
CA ALA A 156 -13.79 8.64 -7.92
C ALA A 156 -13.28 7.74 -9.06
N LEU A 157 -13.31 6.41 -8.89
CA LEU A 157 -12.93 5.48 -9.97
C LEU A 157 -13.94 5.52 -11.13
N LYS A 158 -15.24 5.64 -10.85
CA LYS A 158 -16.26 5.82 -11.89
C LYS A 158 -16.08 7.11 -12.69
N ALA A 159 -15.65 8.19 -12.02
CA ALA A 159 -15.40 9.46 -12.69
C ALA A 159 -14.22 9.42 -13.68
N LEU A 160 -13.40 8.35 -13.68
CA LEU A 160 -12.35 8.14 -14.67
C LEU A 160 -12.88 7.72 -16.05
N GLU A 161 -14.15 7.28 -16.12
CA GLU A 161 -14.76 6.73 -17.34
C GLU A 161 -13.94 5.57 -17.94
N LYS A 162 -13.18 4.87 -17.10
CA LYS A 162 -12.37 3.70 -17.47
C LYS A 162 -12.82 2.48 -16.67
N PRO A 163 -12.71 1.28 -17.24
CA PRO A 163 -12.95 0.04 -16.51
C PRO A 163 -12.06 -0.04 -15.26
N PHE A 164 -12.65 -0.49 -14.16
CA PHE A 164 -11.88 -0.78 -12.95
C PHE A 164 -12.39 -2.04 -12.26
N HIS A 165 -11.46 -2.72 -11.60
CA HIS A 165 -11.74 -3.85 -10.72
C HIS A 165 -11.09 -3.61 -9.35
N VAL A 166 -11.83 -3.92 -8.26
CA VAL A 166 -11.30 -3.89 -6.89
C VAL A 166 -11.41 -5.29 -6.32
N ALA A 167 -10.27 -5.91 -6.08
CA ALA A 167 -10.14 -7.21 -5.44
C ALA A 167 -9.71 -7.05 -3.98
N PHE A 168 -10.28 -7.86 -3.11
CA PHE A 168 -9.80 -8.03 -1.73
C PHE A 168 -9.13 -9.39 -1.65
N HIS A 169 -7.82 -9.39 -1.48
CA HIS A 169 -6.98 -10.59 -1.51
C HIS A 169 -5.98 -10.54 -0.36
N PRO A 170 -5.67 -11.66 0.31
CA PRO A 170 -4.66 -11.67 1.36
C PRO A 170 -3.31 -11.18 0.82
N VAL A 171 -2.84 -10.05 1.32
CA VAL A 171 -1.56 -9.44 0.90
C VAL A 171 -0.40 -10.41 1.07
N LYS A 172 -0.41 -11.22 2.15
CA LYS A 172 0.61 -12.26 2.39
C LYS A 172 0.73 -13.28 1.25
N SER A 173 -0.33 -13.48 0.47
CA SER A 173 -0.34 -14.43 -0.65
C SER A 173 0.09 -13.81 -1.98
N ASP A 174 0.26 -12.49 -2.04
CA ASP A 174 0.63 -11.75 -3.24
C ASP A 174 1.99 -11.07 -3.07
N LEU A 175 2.95 -11.38 -3.94
CA LEU A 175 4.31 -10.83 -3.83
C LEU A 175 4.36 -9.31 -4.02
N ASN A 176 3.47 -8.73 -4.83
CA ASN A 176 3.38 -7.27 -4.97
C ASN A 176 2.72 -6.64 -3.75
N GLY A 177 1.76 -7.33 -3.14
CA GLY A 177 1.20 -6.95 -1.86
C GLY A 177 2.26 -6.93 -0.75
N GLN A 178 3.16 -7.91 -0.73
CA GLN A 178 4.29 -7.94 0.19
C GLN A 178 5.25 -6.75 -0.01
N ILE A 179 5.39 -6.21 -1.23
CA ILE A 179 6.12 -4.95 -1.44
C ILE A 179 5.38 -3.78 -0.76
N ALA A 180 4.05 -3.73 -0.89
CA ALA A 180 3.24 -2.69 -0.23
C ALA A 180 3.35 -2.75 1.30
N ASP A 181 3.37 -3.96 1.91
CA ASP A 181 3.64 -4.19 3.33
C ASP A 181 4.97 -3.58 3.76
N TYR A 182 6.05 -3.83 3.01
CA TYR A 182 7.37 -3.27 3.32
C TYR A 182 7.37 -1.75 3.33
N PHE A 183 6.67 -1.09 2.41
CA PHE A 183 6.55 0.37 2.40
C PHE A 183 5.66 0.87 3.53
N ALA A 184 4.50 0.25 3.77
CA ALA A 184 3.59 0.64 4.85
C ALA A 184 4.31 0.55 6.21
N TRP A 185 4.98 -0.58 6.46
CA TRP A 185 5.77 -0.79 7.68
C TRP A 185 6.92 0.21 7.81
N SER A 186 7.69 0.48 6.75
CA SER A 186 8.83 1.39 6.80
C SER A 186 8.40 2.83 7.10
N VAL A 187 7.32 3.30 6.48
CA VAL A 187 6.74 4.62 6.77
C VAL A 187 6.22 4.66 8.21
N PHE A 188 5.49 3.62 8.62
CA PHE A 188 4.98 3.51 9.99
C PHE A 188 6.11 3.55 11.02
N ARG A 189 7.19 2.78 10.83
CA ARG A 189 8.36 2.79 11.72
C ARG A 189 8.99 4.18 11.82
N SER A 190 9.11 4.90 10.71
CA SER A 190 9.69 6.23 10.69
C SER A 190 8.85 7.26 11.48
N LEU A 191 7.53 7.09 11.50
CA LEU A 191 6.60 7.97 12.20
C LEU A 191 6.43 7.58 13.67
N GLU A 192 6.06 6.34 13.93
CA GLU A 192 5.68 5.82 15.24
C GLU A 192 6.88 5.63 16.16
N ALA A 193 7.91 4.98 15.67
CA ALA A 193 9.10 4.63 16.47
C ALA A 193 10.27 5.59 16.26
N LYS A 194 10.12 6.64 15.42
CA LYS A 194 11.20 7.56 15.04
C LYS A 194 12.42 6.84 14.46
N ASP A 195 12.18 5.69 13.80
CA ASP A 195 13.21 4.87 13.18
C ASP A 195 13.13 5.03 11.65
N PRO A 196 13.92 5.92 11.04
CA PRO A 196 13.88 6.19 9.61
C PRO A 196 14.64 5.14 8.77
N LEU A 197 15.50 4.33 9.38
CA LEU A 197 16.42 3.44 8.66
C LEU A 197 15.73 2.48 7.68
N PRO A 198 14.59 1.84 8.01
CA PRO A 198 13.88 0.99 7.05
C PRO A 198 13.41 1.75 5.81
N LEU A 199 12.96 3.00 5.99
CA LEU A 199 12.49 3.83 4.88
C LEU A 199 13.66 4.36 4.04
N GLU A 200 14.75 4.76 4.66
CA GLU A 200 15.99 5.17 3.98
C GLU A 200 16.58 4.04 3.15
N ALA A 201 16.44 2.80 3.62
CA ALA A 201 16.89 1.63 2.88
C ALA A 201 16.10 1.40 1.57
N LEU A 202 14.92 2.01 1.38
CA LEU A 202 14.11 1.97 0.16
C LEU A 202 14.36 3.16 -0.78
N VAL A 203 15.39 3.95 -0.51
CA VAL A 203 15.80 5.07 -1.36
C VAL A 203 16.09 4.59 -2.79
N GLY A 204 15.71 5.40 -3.79
CA GLY A 204 15.84 5.08 -5.22
C GLY A 204 14.51 4.66 -5.88
N ILE A 205 13.51 4.27 -5.08
CA ILE A 205 12.14 4.08 -5.58
C ILE A 205 11.43 5.44 -5.64
N SER A 206 10.66 5.67 -6.71
CA SER A 206 9.75 6.82 -6.78
C SER A 206 8.67 6.68 -5.71
N HIS A 207 8.83 7.40 -4.60
CA HIS A 207 7.96 7.32 -3.43
C HIS A 207 7.47 8.71 -3.02
N SER A 208 6.16 8.90 -3.01
CA SER A 208 5.51 10.10 -2.49
C SER A 208 4.74 9.81 -1.21
N LYS A 209 4.65 10.79 -0.31
CA LYS A 209 3.96 10.68 0.97
C LYS A 209 2.94 11.79 1.13
N PHE A 210 1.79 11.48 1.71
CA PHE A 210 0.73 12.44 1.97
C PHE A 210 0.19 12.28 3.39
N ASN A 211 0.27 13.36 4.18
CA ASN A 211 -0.37 13.43 5.49
C ASN A 211 -1.81 13.92 5.33
N ILE A 212 -2.78 13.09 5.69
CA ILE A 212 -4.21 13.45 5.60
C ILE A 212 -4.54 14.67 6.46
N PHE A 213 -3.83 14.84 7.59
CA PHE A 213 -4.05 15.93 8.55
C PHE A 213 -2.92 16.98 8.52
N GLU A 214 -2.22 17.13 7.40
CA GLU A 214 -1.10 18.10 7.27
C GLU A 214 -1.47 19.52 7.67
N ARG A 215 -2.73 19.92 7.46
CA ARG A 215 -3.26 21.24 7.84
C ARG A 215 -4.00 21.22 9.18
N GLY A 216 -3.94 20.15 9.92
CA GLY A 216 -4.57 20.03 11.24
C GLY A 216 -3.80 20.84 12.29
N HIS A 217 -4.52 21.70 13.03
CA HIS A 217 -3.92 22.50 14.10
C HIS A 217 -4.48 22.13 15.49
N THR A 218 -5.58 21.39 15.54
CA THR A 218 -6.24 21.00 16.79
C THR A 218 -5.97 19.53 17.06
N ARG A 219 -5.44 19.23 18.25
CA ARG A 219 -5.31 17.86 18.75
C ARG A 219 -6.59 17.45 19.42
N TYR A 220 -7.14 16.30 19.05
CA TYR A 220 -8.40 15.74 19.54
C TYR A 220 -8.22 14.47 20.37
N TRP A 221 -7.01 13.88 20.33
CA TRP A 221 -6.66 12.62 20.98
C TRP A 221 -5.25 12.67 21.53
#